data_dfc339ef54726414c109742ec277cd58
#
_entry.id   dfc339ef54726414c109742ec277cd58
#
_cell.length_a   1.000
_cell.length_b   1.000
_cell.length_c   1.000
_cell.angle_alpha   90.00
_cell.angle_beta   90.00
_cell.angle_gamma   90.00
#
_symmetry.space_group_name_H-M   'P 1'
#
loop_
_entity.id
_entity.type
_entity.pdbx_description
1 polymer ?
#
loop_
_entity_poly.entity_id
_entity_poly.type
_entity_poly.pdbx_seq_one_letter_code
_entity_poly.pdbx_strand_id
1 'polypeptide(L)'
;MASWADFAAAAPDIAAEGRRLILARGDGEALLATVRGDDLPRLHPVNVAIVDGRMYAFIIARSPKRLDLELDGRYAMHTHVDPATPSEVALRGRARLVADPAERAIVAAGWAFEADDGYALFEFDVEVALLGARATADDWPPSYSSWKDA
;
A
#
# COMPACT_ATOMS: atom_id res chain seq x y z
N MET A 1 -1.17 12.23 9.28
CA MET A 1 -1.27 11.07 8.37
C MET A 1 -2.40 11.31 7.41
N ALA A 2 -2.15 11.09 6.14
CA ALA A 2 -3.11 11.39 5.08
C ALA A 2 -3.79 10.11 4.59
N SER A 3 -5.09 10.18 4.33
CA SER A 3 -5.78 9.15 3.56
C SER A 3 -5.21 9.12 2.12
N TRP A 4 -5.54 8.09 1.35
CA TRP A 4 -5.15 8.08 -0.06
C TRP A 4 -5.69 9.30 -0.82
N ALA A 5 -6.93 9.71 -0.53
CA ALA A 5 -7.54 10.88 -1.18
C ALA A 5 -6.81 12.18 -0.84
N ASP A 6 -6.42 12.38 0.43
CA ASP A 6 -5.66 13.55 0.85
C ASP A 6 -4.28 13.59 0.17
N PHE A 7 -3.61 12.45 0.15
CA PHE A 7 -2.34 12.29 -0.56
C PHE A 7 -2.49 12.58 -2.06
N ALA A 8 -3.51 12.03 -2.69
CA ALA A 8 -3.77 12.23 -4.12
C ALA A 8 -4.09 13.70 -4.45
N ALA A 9 -4.78 14.40 -3.55
CA ALA A 9 -5.03 15.84 -3.70
C ALA A 9 -3.74 16.66 -3.56
N ALA A 10 -2.86 16.28 -2.64
CA ALA A 10 -1.61 17.00 -2.37
C ALA A 10 -0.49 16.71 -3.36
N ALA A 11 -0.42 15.46 -3.87
CA ALA A 11 0.63 14.99 -4.79
C ALA A 11 0.02 14.14 -5.91
N PRO A 12 -0.80 14.75 -6.80
CA PRO A 12 -1.60 14.00 -7.77
C PRO A 12 -0.75 13.15 -8.74
N ASP A 13 0.41 13.64 -9.16
CA ASP A 13 1.27 12.91 -10.10
C ASP A 13 1.85 11.64 -9.47
N ILE A 14 2.31 11.72 -8.21
CA ILE A 14 2.86 10.57 -7.49
C ILE A 14 1.73 9.57 -7.19
N ALA A 15 0.59 10.04 -6.74
CA ALA A 15 -0.56 9.18 -6.42
C ALA A 15 -1.11 8.47 -7.65
N ALA A 16 -1.23 9.17 -8.78
CA ALA A 16 -1.71 8.58 -10.02
C ALA A 16 -0.76 7.48 -10.52
N GLU A 17 0.55 7.72 -10.46
CA GLU A 17 1.55 6.72 -10.85
C GLU A 17 1.57 5.54 -9.89
N GLY A 18 1.48 5.79 -8.59
CA GLY A 18 1.38 4.72 -7.59
C GLY A 18 0.16 3.82 -7.82
N ARG A 19 -0.99 4.41 -8.08
CA ARG A 19 -2.21 3.67 -8.42
C ARG A 19 -2.04 2.84 -9.68
N ARG A 20 -1.49 3.44 -10.73
CA ARG A 20 -1.24 2.75 -12.00
C ARG A 20 -0.34 1.53 -11.82
N LEU A 21 0.76 1.68 -11.07
CA LEU A 21 1.72 0.61 -10.83
C LEU A 21 1.15 -0.51 -9.96
N ILE A 22 0.38 -0.18 -8.92
CA ILE A 22 -0.32 -1.16 -8.09
C ILE A 22 -1.30 -1.98 -8.94
N LEU A 23 -2.11 -1.32 -9.76
CA LEU A 23 -3.15 -1.97 -10.56
C LEU A 23 -2.62 -2.64 -11.84
N ALA A 24 -1.37 -2.39 -12.22
CA ALA A 24 -0.75 -3.03 -13.38
C ALA A 24 -0.52 -4.55 -13.18
N ARG A 25 -0.59 -5.04 -11.95
CA ARG A 25 -0.33 -6.45 -11.62
C ARG A 25 -1.57 -7.07 -10.96
N GLY A 26 -2.16 -8.07 -11.63
CA GLY A 26 -3.30 -8.81 -11.11
C GLY A 26 -4.44 -7.88 -10.69
N ASP A 27 -4.96 -8.07 -9.50
CA ASP A 27 -6.05 -7.29 -8.93
C ASP A 27 -5.56 -6.12 -8.05
N GLY A 28 -4.29 -5.80 -8.12
CA GLY A 28 -3.60 -4.80 -7.30
C GLY A 28 -2.60 -5.48 -6.37
N GLU A 29 -1.30 -5.25 -6.60
CA GLU A 29 -0.23 -5.86 -5.84
C GLU A 29 0.85 -4.86 -5.45
N ALA A 30 1.40 -5.06 -4.27
CA ALA A 30 2.57 -4.35 -3.78
C ALA A 30 3.37 -5.24 -2.83
N LEU A 31 4.60 -4.82 -2.54
CA LEU A 31 5.41 -5.38 -1.46
C LEU A 31 5.16 -4.57 -0.19
N LEU A 32 4.84 -5.26 0.90
CA LEU A 32 4.59 -4.65 2.21
C LEU A 32 5.70 -5.05 3.18
N ALA A 33 6.34 -4.05 3.77
CA ALA A 33 7.25 -4.23 4.90
C ALA A 33 6.54 -3.86 6.21
N THR A 34 6.67 -4.72 7.21
CA THR A 34 6.16 -4.51 8.57
C THR A 34 7.31 -4.57 9.57
N VAL A 35 7.07 -4.09 10.80
CA VAL A 35 8.06 -4.07 11.87
C VAL A 35 7.65 -5.12 12.91
N ARG A 36 8.54 -6.09 13.14
CA ARG A 36 8.36 -7.12 14.17
C ARG A 36 8.54 -6.54 15.58
N GLY A 37 8.09 -7.28 16.59
CA GLY A 37 8.26 -6.88 17.97
C GLY A 37 9.71 -6.72 18.45
N ASP A 38 10.68 -7.29 17.72
CA ASP A 38 12.12 -7.14 17.94
C ASP A 38 12.77 -6.06 17.04
N ASP A 39 11.96 -5.18 16.44
CA ASP A 39 12.32 -4.12 15.49
C ASP A 39 12.95 -4.61 14.17
N LEU A 40 12.97 -5.90 13.90
CA LEU A 40 13.40 -6.42 12.61
C LEU A 40 12.32 -6.25 11.55
N PRO A 41 12.69 -5.89 10.32
CA PRO A 41 11.71 -5.77 9.23
C PRO A 41 11.27 -7.15 8.71
N ARG A 42 10.04 -7.20 8.22
CA ARG A 42 9.47 -8.34 7.52
C ARG A 42 8.91 -7.85 6.19
N LEU A 43 9.10 -8.61 5.12
CA LEU A 43 8.66 -8.23 3.77
C LEU A 43 7.77 -9.31 3.17
N HIS A 44 6.63 -8.88 2.60
CA HIS A 44 5.65 -9.77 1.97
C HIS A 44 5.01 -9.15 0.73
N PRO A 45 4.59 -9.95 -0.27
CA PRO A 45 3.62 -9.49 -1.25
C PRO A 45 2.23 -9.39 -0.61
N VAL A 46 1.46 -8.39 -1.01
CA VAL A 46 0.07 -8.19 -0.58
C VAL A 46 -0.80 -7.74 -1.74
N ASN A 47 -2.09 -8.06 -1.67
CA ASN A 47 -3.10 -7.45 -2.54
C ASN A 47 -3.58 -6.15 -1.91
N VAL A 48 -3.61 -5.10 -2.72
CA VAL A 48 -3.97 -3.74 -2.29
C VAL A 48 -5.13 -3.24 -3.14
N ALA A 49 -6.10 -2.60 -2.51
CA ALA A 49 -7.15 -1.88 -3.22
C ALA A 49 -7.29 -0.46 -2.68
N ILE A 50 -7.72 0.43 -3.56
CA ILE A 50 -8.07 1.81 -3.21
C ILE A 50 -9.58 1.93 -3.40
N VAL A 51 -10.28 2.12 -2.30
CA VAL A 51 -11.76 2.16 -2.25
C VAL A 51 -12.18 3.43 -1.52
N ASP A 52 -13.04 4.21 -2.16
CA ASP A 52 -13.55 5.46 -1.58
C ASP A 52 -12.46 6.39 -1.04
N GLY A 53 -11.35 6.50 -1.77
CA GLY A 53 -10.24 7.37 -1.41
C GLY A 53 -9.40 6.89 -0.24
N ARG A 54 -9.44 5.58 0.07
CA ARG A 54 -8.65 4.94 1.12
C ARG A 54 -7.95 3.70 0.60
N MET A 55 -6.76 3.44 1.10
CA MET A 55 -5.96 2.28 0.69
C MET A 55 -6.08 1.16 1.72
N TYR A 56 -6.40 -0.04 1.24
CA TYR A 56 -6.68 -1.21 2.08
C TYR A 56 -5.93 -2.45 1.63
N ALA A 57 -5.72 -3.36 2.57
CA ALA A 57 -5.34 -4.74 2.30
C ALA A 57 -6.01 -5.69 3.30
N PHE A 58 -6.48 -6.84 2.81
CA PHE A 58 -6.86 -7.97 3.66
C PHE A 58 -5.63 -8.81 3.96
N ILE A 59 -5.36 -9.00 5.24
CA ILE A 59 -4.20 -9.73 5.74
C ILE A 59 -4.69 -11.02 6.40
N ILE A 60 -4.06 -12.15 6.11
CA ILE A 60 -4.39 -13.42 6.75
C ILE A 60 -4.35 -13.22 8.27
N ALA A 61 -5.48 -13.49 8.94
CA ALA A 61 -5.67 -13.13 10.34
C ALA A 61 -4.64 -13.77 11.29
N ARG A 62 -4.18 -14.98 10.98
CA ARG A 62 -3.18 -15.71 11.79
C ARG A 62 -1.74 -15.49 11.33
N SER A 63 -1.50 -14.62 10.35
CA SER A 63 -0.14 -14.37 9.87
C SER A 63 0.64 -13.48 10.85
N PRO A 64 1.99 -13.64 10.91
CA PRO A 64 2.83 -12.76 11.74
C PRO A 64 2.69 -11.28 11.38
N LYS A 65 2.51 -10.95 10.11
CA LYS A 65 2.37 -9.54 9.68
C LYS A 65 1.12 -8.86 10.23
N ARG A 66 0.05 -9.61 10.48
CA ARG A 66 -1.12 -9.06 11.18
C ARG A 66 -0.76 -8.61 12.58
N LEU A 67 -0.04 -9.42 13.33
CA LEU A 67 0.43 -9.06 14.68
C LEU A 67 1.40 -7.88 14.63
N ASP A 68 2.31 -7.86 13.67
CA ASP A 68 3.23 -6.74 13.46
C ASP A 68 2.44 -5.42 13.32
N LEU A 69 1.43 -5.38 12.45
CA LEU A 69 0.65 -4.18 12.17
C LEU A 69 -0.22 -3.74 13.34
N GLU A 70 -0.71 -4.67 14.16
CA GLU A 70 -1.47 -4.34 15.37
C GLU A 70 -0.58 -3.79 16.49
N LEU A 71 0.62 -4.34 16.66
CA LEU A 71 1.58 -3.90 17.69
C LEU A 71 2.31 -2.62 17.30
N ASP A 72 2.66 -2.49 16.02
CA ASP A 72 3.38 -1.35 15.47
C ASP A 72 2.82 -1.08 14.07
N GLY A 73 2.01 -0.06 13.95
CA GLY A 73 1.33 0.27 12.69
C GLY A 73 2.25 0.81 11.59
N ARG A 74 3.53 1.05 11.86
CA ARG A 74 4.46 1.54 10.84
C ARG A 74 4.60 0.52 9.71
N TYR A 75 4.58 1.02 8.50
CA TYR A 75 4.77 0.21 7.30
C TYR A 75 5.59 0.94 6.26
N ALA A 76 6.16 0.17 5.34
CA ALA A 76 6.61 0.65 4.04
C ALA A 76 5.99 -0.23 2.95
N MET A 77 5.63 0.38 1.84
CA MET A 77 5.04 -0.31 0.70
C MET A 77 5.78 0.11 -0.56
N HIS A 78 6.03 -0.84 -1.46
CA HIS A 78 6.76 -0.59 -2.70
C HIS A 78 6.06 -1.29 -3.85
N THR A 79 5.88 -0.59 -4.95
CA THR A 79 5.33 -1.19 -6.16
C THR A 79 6.33 -2.16 -6.80
N HIS A 80 5.83 -3.13 -7.55
CA HIS A 80 6.70 -4.01 -8.32
C HIS A 80 7.35 -3.25 -9.47
N VAL A 81 8.60 -3.59 -9.78
CA VAL A 81 9.37 -3.01 -10.88
C VAL A 81 9.70 -4.12 -11.88
N ASP A 82 9.37 -3.88 -13.13
CA ASP A 82 9.73 -4.77 -14.24
C ASP A 82 9.95 -3.96 -15.53
N PRO A 83 10.47 -4.57 -16.61
CA PRO A 83 10.76 -3.83 -17.85
C PRO A 83 9.55 -3.14 -18.48
N ALA A 84 8.33 -3.65 -18.28
CA ALA A 84 7.11 -3.06 -18.82
C ALA A 84 6.61 -1.87 -17.97
N THR A 85 6.92 -1.87 -16.66
CA THR A 85 6.57 -0.81 -15.71
C THR A 85 7.81 -0.42 -14.89
N PRO A 86 8.80 0.26 -15.51
CA PRO A 86 10.10 0.47 -14.88
C PRO A 86 10.12 1.55 -13.81
N SER A 87 9.09 2.39 -13.72
CA SER A 87 8.93 3.35 -12.62
C SER A 87 8.61 2.66 -11.31
N GLU A 88 8.90 3.33 -10.20
CA GLU A 88 8.64 2.81 -8.86
C GLU A 88 7.96 3.86 -7.99
N VAL A 89 7.08 3.41 -7.09
CA VAL A 89 6.54 4.24 -6.03
C VAL A 89 6.74 3.53 -4.70
N ALA A 90 7.32 4.24 -3.76
CA ALA A 90 7.47 3.80 -2.37
C ALA A 90 6.60 4.67 -1.47
N LEU A 91 5.86 4.03 -0.58
CA LEU A 91 4.98 4.68 0.40
C LEU A 91 5.42 4.28 1.81
N ARG A 92 5.29 5.21 2.75
CA ARG A 92 5.44 4.93 4.17
C ARG A 92 4.33 5.62 4.94
N GLY A 93 3.95 5.03 6.05
CA GLY A 93 2.92 5.61 6.93
C GLY A 93 2.54 4.63 8.03
N ARG A 94 1.28 4.69 8.42
CA ARG A 94 0.73 3.84 9.47
C ARG A 94 -0.49 3.08 8.97
N ALA A 95 -0.57 1.83 9.39
CA ALA A 95 -1.73 0.98 9.18
C ALA A 95 -2.59 0.94 10.46
N ARG A 96 -3.89 0.84 10.28
CA ARG A 96 -4.84 0.60 11.37
C ARG A 96 -5.77 -0.56 11.04
N LEU A 97 -6.11 -1.33 12.06
CA LEU A 97 -7.14 -2.36 11.94
C LEU A 97 -8.51 -1.71 11.73
N VAL A 98 -9.22 -2.14 10.70
CA VAL A 98 -10.61 -1.72 10.46
C VAL A 98 -11.53 -2.60 11.28
N ALA A 99 -12.09 -2.04 12.35
CA ALA A 99 -12.99 -2.74 13.28
C ALA A 99 -14.47 -2.59 12.92
N ASP A 100 -14.84 -1.56 12.13
CA ASP A 100 -16.23 -1.31 11.75
C ASP A 100 -16.72 -2.34 10.74
N PRO A 101 -17.73 -3.16 11.08
CA PRO A 101 -18.28 -4.16 10.15
C PRO A 101 -18.86 -3.55 8.87
N ALA A 102 -19.39 -2.35 8.92
CA ALA A 102 -19.97 -1.67 7.75
C ALA A 102 -18.87 -1.25 6.77
N GLU A 103 -17.77 -0.67 7.25
CA GLU A 103 -16.60 -0.34 6.45
C GLU A 103 -15.98 -1.59 5.82
N ARG A 104 -15.82 -2.65 6.62
CA ARG A 104 -15.32 -3.92 6.14
C ARG A 104 -16.19 -4.51 5.03
N ALA A 105 -17.50 -4.47 5.15
CA ALA A 105 -18.43 -5.01 4.17
C ALA A 105 -18.33 -4.28 2.82
N ILE A 106 -18.18 -2.96 2.84
CA ILE A 106 -18.01 -2.14 1.63
C ILE A 106 -16.73 -2.53 0.89
N VAL A 107 -15.63 -2.67 1.61
CA VAL A 107 -14.34 -3.06 1.01
C VAL A 107 -14.39 -4.50 0.50
N ALA A 108 -14.94 -5.42 1.28
CA ALA A 108 -15.04 -6.85 0.92
C ALA A 108 -15.90 -7.08 -0.34
N ALA A 109 -16.93 -6.27 -0.55
CA ALA A 109 -17.83 -6.42 -1.70
C ALA A 109 -17.13 -6.28 -3.06
N GLY A 110 -16.08 -5.46 -3.13
CA GLY A 110 -15.28 -5.27 -4.35
C GLY A 110 -13.95 -6.02 -4.36
N TRP A 111 -13.71 -6.88 -3.37
CA TRP A 111 -12.41 -7.57 -3.26
C TRP A 111 -12.30 -8.72 -4.26
N ALA A 112 -11.06 -9.03 -4.66
CA ALA A 112 -10.76 -10.04 -5.68
C ALA A 112 -11.04 -11.49 -5.25
N PHE A 113 -11.15 -11.73 -3.94
CA PHE A 113 -11.48 -13.03 -3.37
C PHE A 113 -12.44 -12.88 -2.19
N GLU A 114 -13.04 -13.96 -1.74
CA GLU A 114 -13.91 -13.94 -0.57
C GLU A 114 -13.09 -13.74 0.72
N ALA A 115 -13.22 -12.56 1.31
CA ALA A 115 -12.53 -12.20 2.54
C ALA A 115 -13.42 -12.50 3.76
N ASP A 116 -13.34 -13.72 4.26
CA ASP A 116 -14.07 -14.20 5.43
C ASP A 116 -13.34 -13.83 6.75
N ASP A 117 -13.70 -14.47 7.85
CA ASP A 117 -13.08 -14.25 9.18
C ASP A 117 -11.61 -14.69 9.25
N GLY A 118 -11.11 -15.42 8.26
CA GLY A 118 -9.70 -15.76 8.12
C GLY A 118 -8.80 -14.59 7.73
N TYR A 119 -9.40 -13.40 7.48
CA TYR A 119 -8.69 -12.19 7.07
C TYR A 119 -9.02 -11.02 7.98
N ALA A 120 -8.02 -10.21 8.30
CA ALA A 120 -8.17 -8.92 8.98
C ALA A 120 -8.00 -7.81 7.95
N LEU A 121 -8.84 -6.78 8.02
CA LEU A 121 -8.75 -5.63 7.12
C LEU A 121 -7.93 -4.52 7.77
N PHE A 122 -6.94 -4.01 7.04
CA PHE A 122 -6.16 -2.85 7.44
C PHE A 122 -6.32 -1.71 6.43
N GLU A 123 -6.42 -0.49 6.94
CA GLU A 123 -6.29 0.74 6.15
C GLU A 123 -4.87 1.28 6.33
N PHE A 124 -4.31 1.82 5.26
CA PHE A 124 -2.95 2.35 5.21
C PHE A 124 -2.99 3.85 4.91
N ASP A 125 -2.66 4.66 5.89
CA ASP A 125 -2.45 6.09 5.70
C ASP A 125 -1.06 6.37 5.13
N VAL A 126 -0.92 7.45 4.37
CA VAL A 126 0.34 7.83 3.73
C VAL A 126 0.96 9.02 4.46
N GLU A 127 2.19 8.88 4.90
CA GLU A 127 2.99 9.95 5.49
C GLU A 127 4.07 10.46 4.53
N VAL A 128 4.65 9.54 3.75
CA VAL A 128 5.71 9.84 2.79
C VAL A 128 5.49 9.03 1.53
N ALA A 129 5.65 9.67 0.38
CA ALA A 129 5.65 9.01 -0.92
C ALA A 129 6.86 9.44 -1.74
N LEU A 130 7.45 8.49 -2.46
CA LEU A 130 8.56 8.70 -3.37
C LEU A 130 8.22 8.08 -4.72
N LEU A 131 8.36 8.86 -5.78
CA LEU A 131 8.27 8.37 -7.17
C LEU A 131 9.66 8.38 -7.79
N GLY A 132 10.10 7.23 -8.31
CA GLY A 132 11.23 7.11 -9.22
C GLY A 132 10.72 6.88 -10.63
N ALA A 133 10.64 7.93 -11.42
CA ALA A 133 10.09 7.87 -12.79
C ALA A 133 11.14 7.44 -13.81
N ARG A 134 10.79 6.46 -14.64
CA ARG A 134 11.60 5.99 -15.76
C ARG A 134 10.71 5.80 -16.98
N ALA A 135 11.08 6.38 -18.10
CA ALA A 135 10.32 6.23 -19.34
C ALA A 135 10.47 4.81 -19.93
N THR A 136 11.68 4.23 -19.83
CA THR A 136 12.01 2.88 -20.29
C THR A 136 12.88 2.16 -19.28
N ALA A 137 13.02 0.83 -19.46
CA ALA A 137 13.90 0.01 -18.62
C ALA A 137 15.39 0.41 -18.71
N ASP A 138 15.78 1.09 -19.77
CA ASP A 138 17.16 1.52 -19.99
C ASP A 138 17.47 2.89 -19.37
N ASP A 139 16.43 3.65 -18.96
CA ASP A 139 16.63 4.94 -18.31
C ASP A 139 17.20 4.75 -16.90
N TRP A 140 18.37 5.35 -16.66
CA TRP A 140 19.03 5.29 -15.37
C TRP A 140 19.92 6.52 -15.15
N PRO A 141 19.91 7.15 -13.95
CA PRO A 141 19.01 6.85 -12.81
C PRO A 141 17.59 7.35 -13.05
N PRO A 142 16.61 6.91 -12.22
CA PRO A 142 15.26 7.47 -12.28
C PRO A 142 15.23 8.96 -11.97
N SER A 143 14.19 9.64 -12.44
CA SER A 143 13.87 11.00 -11.97
C SER A 143 13.03 10.91 -10.71
N TYR A 144 13.54 11.41 -9.59
CA TYR A 144 12.89 11.30 -8.29
C TYR A 144 12.07 12.54 -7.95
N SER A 145 10.88 12.31 -7.43
CA SER A 145 10.06 13.31 -6.77
C SER A 145 9.46 12.72 -5.49
N SER A 146 9.17 13.54 -4.50
CA SER A 146 8.68 13.06 -3.21
C SER A 146 7.64 14.00 -2.63
N TRP A 147 6.83 13.44 -1.75
CA TRP A 147 5.88 14.17 -0.95
C TRP A 147 5.93 13.67 0.50
N LYS A 148 5.68 14.58 1.42
CA LYS A 148 5.59 14.29 2.84
C LYS A 148 4.41 15.05 3.43
N ASP A 149 3.60 14.33 4.20
CA ASP A 149 2.51 14.94 4.97
C ASP A 149 3.07 15.92 6.01
N ALA A 150 2.38 17.02 6.18
CA ALA A 150 2.83 18.10 7.05
C ALA A 150 2.74 17.75 8.54
#